data_6c70e8dac0ee16bfab708cd01b627ed9
#
_entry.id   6c70e8dac0ee16bfab708cd01b627ed9
#
_cell.length_a   1.000
_cell.length_b   1.000
_cell.length_c   1.000
_cell.angle_alpha   90.00
_cell.angle_beta   90.00
_cell.angle_gamma   90.00
#
_symmetry.space_group_name_H-M   'P 1'
#
loop_
_entity.id
_entity.type
_entity.pdbx_description
1 polymer ?
#
loop_
_entity_poly.entity_id
_entity_poly.type
_entity_poly.pdbx_seq_one_letter_code
_entity_poly.pdbx_strand_id
1 'polypeptide(L)'
;IIAARAVPFGQQLTTDDLASNNTAAGSITADNSVMPEIEVQLELKTDNYPTETTWKLFDGAGEIVAQDPATAYAAATVYTYDWTLNDNECYRFEIYDAVGDGICCDYGTGYFRLKANGVNVLTGGAFDNIDVEPFKTSIAAAVEENVLESGLSIFPNPTNGVLNVNLDLPGATLVNISVMN
;
A
#
# COMPACT_ATOMS: atom_id res chain seq x y z
N ILE A 1 11.53 6.20 -30.72
CA ILE A 1 10.37 6.59 -29.89
C ILE A 1 9.77 5.31 -29.39
N ILE A 2 9.94 5.01 -28.11
CA ILE A 2 9.37 3.82 -27.46
C ILE A 2 7.98 4.25 -27.01
N ALA A 3 6.93 3.75 -27.65
CA ALA A 3 5.58 3.89 -27.14
C ALA A 3 5.38 2.82 -26.05
N ALA A 4 5.45 3.22 -24.80
CA ALA A 4 5.02 2.36 -23.71
C ALA A 4 3.49 2.25 -23.76
N ARG A 5 2.97 1.05 -23.98
CA ARG A 5 1.55 0.76 -23.89
C ARG A 5 1.24 0.30 -22.48
N ALA A 6 0.46 1.07 -21.73
CA ALA A 6 -0.08 0.63 -20.47
C ALA A 6 -1.01 -0.56 -20.69
N VAL A 7 -0.73 -1.67 -20.03
CA VAL A 7 -1.59 -2.87 -20.02
C VAL A 7 -2.31 -2.87 -18.68
N PRO A 8 -3.62 -3.10 -18.63
CA PRO A 8 -4.34 -3.26 -17.38
C PRO A 8 -3.71 -4.36 -16.51
N PHE A 9 -3.67 -4.14 -15.21
CA PHE A 9 -3.16 -5.10 -14.24
C PHE A 9 -3.79 -6.49 -14.44
N GLY A 10 -2.95 -7.52 -14.56
CA GLY A 10 -3.40 -8.91 -14.75
C GLY A 10 -3.48 -9.41 -16.19
N GLN A 11 -3.21 -8.59 -17.20
CA GLN A 11 -3.11 -9.04 -18.59
C GLN A 11 -1.65 -9.32 -18.98
N GLN A 12 -1.35 -10.57 -19.27
CA GLN A 12 -0.07 -10.97 -19.85
C GLN A 12 -0.09 -10.69 -21.35
N LEU A 13 0.86 -9.89 -21.84
CA LEU A 13 1.09 -9.75 -23.28
C LEU A 13 1.58 -11.09 -23.81
N THR A 14 0.78 -11.76 -24.64
CA THR A 14 1.08 -13.11 -25.16
C THR A 14 1.80 -13.12 -26.49
N THR A 15 1.92 -11.97 -27.17
CA THR A 15 2.65 -11.88 -28.45
C THR A 15 3.34 -10.52 -28.58
N ASP A 16 4.64 -10.56 -28.83
CA ASP A 16 5.42 -9.43 -29.29
C ASP A 16 5.73 -9.62 -30.78
N ASP A 17 5.20 -8.72 -31.61
CA ASP A 17 5.33 -8.79 -33.05
C ASP A 17 6.69 -8.28 -33.57
N LEU A 18 7.59 -7.79 -32.70
CA LEU A 18 8.88 -7.22 -33.08
C LEU A 18 10.03 -7.72 -32.16
N ALA A 19 10.49 -8.92 -32.41
CA ALA A 19 11.60 -9.52 -31.66
C ALA A 19 12.92 -8.72 -31.68
N SER A 20 13.05 -7.72 -32.55
CA SER A 20 14.27 -6.89 -32.67
C SER A 20 14.37 -5.75 -31.65
N ASN A 21 13.32 -5.47 -30.87
CA ASN A 21 13.32 -4.43 -29.84
C ASN A 21 13.29 -4.97 -28.39
N ASN A 22 13.43 -6.29 -28.23
CA ASN A 22 13.41 -6.97 -26.92
C ASN A 22 14.67 -6.78 -26.06
N THR A 23 15.58 -5.89 -26.41
CA THR A 23 16.85 -5.70 -25.70
C THR A 23 16.87 -4.49 -24.73
N ALA A 24 15.74 -3.86 -24.48
CA ALA A 24 15.66 -2.84 -23.43
C ALA A 24 15.44 -3.52 -22.07
N ALA A 25 16.51 -3.87 -21.38
CA ALA A 25 16.45 -4.23 -19.96
C ALA A 25 16.20 -2.97 -19.13
N GLY A 26 14.94 -2.66 -18.90
CA GLY A 26 14.50 -1.68 -17.91
C GLY A 26 13.82 -2.44 -16.78
N SER A 27 14.29 -2.31 -15.55
CA SER A 27 13.49 -2.73 -14.41
C SER A 27 12.37 -1.69 -14.23
N ILE A 28 11.14 -2.09 -14.47
CA ILE A 28 9.98 -1.32 -14.02
C ILE A 28 9.79 -1.69 -12.56
N THR A 29 10.28 -0.85 -11.68
CA THR A 29 9.88 -0.91 -10.29
C THR A 29 8.47 -0.31 -10.25
N ALA A 30 7.46 -1.13 -10.14
CA ALA A 30 6.17 -0.65 -9.69
C ALA A 30 6.39 -0.17 -8.25
N ASP A 31 6.39 1.13 -8.04
CA ASP A 31 6.36 1.73 -6.71
C ASP A 31 4.95 1.53 -6.16
N ASN A 32 4.66 0.31 -5.77
CA ASN A 32 3.43 0.00 -5.06
C ASN A 32 3.64 0.45 -3.62
N SER A 33 3.09 1.57 -3.28
CA SER A 33 3.02 2.00 -1.88
C SER A 33 2.41 0.89 -1.03
N VAL A 34 3.08 0.55 0.05
CA VAL A 34 2.59 -0.45 1.00
C VAL A 34 1.73 0.26 2.04
N MET A 35 0.48 -0.16 2.12
CA MET A 35 -0.44 0.23 3.18
C MET A 35 -0.22 -0.73 4.35
N PRO A 36 0.34 -0.29 5.48
CA PRO A 36 0.78 -1.20 6.55
C PRO A 36 -0.36 -1.75 7.41
N GLU A 37 -1.61 -1.53 7.00
CA GLU A 37 -2.82 -1.94 7.69
C GLU A 37 -3.91 -2.30 6.69
N ILE A 38 -4.91 -3.04 7.15
CA ILE A 38 -6.14 -3.32 6.38
C ILE A 38 -7.25 -2.30 6.65
N GLU A 39 -7.20 -1.63 7.80
CA GLU A 39 -8.10 -0.51 8.11
C GLU A 39 -7.56 0.75 7.45
N VAL A 40 -8.15 1.08 6.31
CA VAL A 40 -7.75 2.20 5.46
C VAL A 40 -8.82 3.26 5.47
N GLN A 41 -8.42 4.51 5.67
CA GLN A 41 -9.32 5.67 5.62
C GLN A 41 -8.96 6.58 4.46
N LEU A 42 -9.95 6.92 3.64
CA LEU A 42 -9.88 8.07 2.75
C LEU A 42 -10.32 9.33 3.51
N GLU A 43 -9.47 10.34 3.55
CA GLU A 43 -9.83 11.71 3.90
C GLU A 43 -9.81 12.55 2.63
N LEU A 44 -10.97 13.02 2.20
CA LEU A 44 -11.15 13.86 1.01
C LEU A 44 -11.61 15.25 1.44
N LYS A 45 -10.84 16.27 1.07
CA LYS A 45 -11.29 17.66 1.15
C LYS A 45 -11.55 18.16 -0.27
N THR A 46 -12.77 18.57 -0.52
CA THR A 46 -13.15 19.18 -1.80
C THR A 46 -12.59 20.61 -1.92
N ASP A 47 -12.50 21.07 -3.11
CA ASP A 47 -12.26 22.47 -3.47
C ASP A 47 -13.55 23.29 -3.49
N ASN A 48 -13.62 24.35 -4.31
CA ASN A 48 -14.82 25.20 -4.46
C ASN A 48 -15.83 24.65 -5.48
N TYR A 49 -15.45 23.63 -6.27
CA TYR A 49 -16.30 23.01 -7.30
C TYR A 49 -16.54 21.51 -7.03
N PRO A 50 -17.14 21.17 -5.90
CA PRO A 50 -17.20 19.79 -5.40
C PRO A 50 -18.01 18.83 -6.30
N THR A 51 -18.78 19.33 -7.24
CA THR A 51 -19.56 18.51 -8.18
C THR A 51 -18.73 17.86 -9.27
N GLU A 52 -17.48 18.28 -9.44
CA GLU A 52 -16.54 17.79 -10.43
C GLU A 52 -15.74 16.60 -9.91
N THR A 53 -15.67 16.43 -8.58
CA THR A 53 -14.90 15.40 -7.90
C THR A 53 -15.70 14.11 -7.72
N THR A 54 -15.13 12.99 -8.18
CA THR A 54 -15.61 11.64 -7.87
C THR A 54 -14.43 10.70 -7.61
N TRP A 55 -14.67 9.55 -6.99
CA TRP A 55 -13.60 8.59 -6.73
C TRP A 55 -14.09 7.14 -6.76
N LYS A 56 -13.15 6.21 -6.96
CA LYS A 56 -13.37 4.77 -6.90
C LYS A 56 -12.18 4.07 -6.27
N LEU A 57 -12.46 2.98 -5.58
CA LEU A 57 -11.48 2.00 -5.11
C LEU A 57 -11.73 0.69 -5.83
N PHE A 58 -10.70 0.14 -6.46
CA PHE A 58 -10.73 -1.14 -7.15
C PHE A 58 -9.84 -2.15 -6.43
N ASP A 59 -10.22 -3.42 -6.48
CA ASP A 59 -9.36 -4.52 -6.09
C ASP A 59 -8.38 -4.94 -7.21
N GLY A 60 -7.55 -5.95 -6.95
CA GLY A 60 -6.59 -6.49 -7.91
C GLY A 60 -7.22 -7.15 -9.14
N ALA A 61 -8.48 -7.52 -9.10
CA ALA A 61 -9.25 -8.03 -10.24
C ALA A 61 -9.87 -6.92 -11.08
N GLY A 62 -9.87 -5.68 -10.57
CA GLY A 62 -10.47 -4.51 -11.21
C GLY A 62 -11.95 -4.34 -10.87
N GLU A 63 -12.46 -5.04 -9.86
CA GLU A 63 -13.81 -4.87 -9.36
C GLU A 63 -13.87 -3.68 -8.39
N ILE A 64 -15.00 -2.96 -8.40
CA ILE A 64 -15.20 -1.80 -7.52
C ILE A 64 -15.49 -2.29 -6.10
N VAL A 65 -14.60 -1.99 -5.18
CA VAL A 65 -14.74 -2.25 -3.73
C VAL A 65 -15.51 -1.14 -3.04
N ALA A 66 -15.23 0.11 -3.42
CA ALA A 66 -15.91 1.30 -2.91
C ALA A 66 -15.91 2.40 -3.98
N GLN A 67 -16.87 3.29 -3.89
CA GLN A 67 -16.95 4.44 -4.78
C GLN A 67 -17.60 5.62 -4.10
N ASP A 68 -17.48 6.76 -4.74
CA ASP A 68 -18.14 8.00 -4.40
C ASP A 68 -19.63 7.78 -4.12
N PRO A 69 -20.16 8.24 -2.97
CA PRO A 69 -21.60 8.19 -2.71
C PRO A 69 -22.32 9.16 -3.66
N ALA A 70 -23.46 8.73 -4.20
CA ALA A 70 -24.26 9.54 -5.14
C ALA A 70 -24.89 10.83 -4.50
N THR A 71 -24.30 11.32 -3.42
CA THR A 71 -24.71 12.55 -2.71
C THR A 71 -23.76 13.69 -3.06
N ALA A 72 -24.33 14.86 -3.35
CA ALA A 72 -23.53 16.03 -3.68
C ALA A 72 -22.62 16.44 -2.51
N TYR A 73 -21.36 16.65 -2.81
CA TYR A 73 -20.40 17.25 -1.87
C TYR A 73 -20.67 18.74 -1.69
N ALA A 74 -20.33 19.27 -0.50
CA ALA A 74 -20.24 20.70 -0.26
C ALA A 74 -18.82 21.19 -0.55
N ALA A 75 -18.70 22.47 -0.96
CA ALA A 75 -17.43 23.09 -1.25
C ALA A 75 -16.54 23.20 0.01
N ALA A 76 -15.23 23.07 -0.19
CA ALA A 76 -14.19 23.25 0.83
C ALA A 76 -14.44 22.40 2.11
N THR A 77 -15.07 21.24 1.97
CA THR A 77 -15.52 20.39 3.07
C THR A 77 -14.73 19.09 3.10
N VAL A 78 -14.43 18.63 4.31
CA VAL A 78 -13.72 17.36 4.54
C VAL A 78 -14.72 16.23 4.74
N TYR A 79 -14.49 15.13 4.04
CA TYR A 79 -15.23 13.87 4.13
C TYR A 79 -14.27 12.74 4.49
N THR A 80 -14.76 11.74 5.21
CA THR A 80 -13.99 10.55 5.56
C THR A 80 -14.76 9.29 5.21
N TYR A 81 -14.05 8.30 4.67
CA TYR A 81 -14.58 6.98 4.33
C TYR A 81 -13.63 5.92 4.87
N ASP A 82 -14.16 4.99 5.63
CA ASP A 82 -13.38 3.93 6.27
C ASP A 82 -13.64 2.60 5.55
N TRP A 83 -12.58 1.86 5.27
CA TRP A 83 -12.62 0.56 4.61
C TRP A 83 -11.83 -0.46 5.40
N THR A 84 -12.40 -1.67 5.53
CA THR A 84 -11.65 -2.86 5.95
C THR A 84 -11.33 -3.66 4.70
N LEU A 85 -10.06 -3.69 4.32
CA LEU A 85 -9.58 -4.35 3.11
C LEU A 85 -9.02 -5.73 3.44
N ASN A 86 -8.77 -6.57 2.43
CA ASN A 86 -8.08 -7.85 2.64
C ASN A 86 -6.58 -7.63 2.80
N ASP A 87 -5.93 -8.45 3.64
CA ASP A 87 -4.49 -8.43 3.79
C ASP A 87 -3.78 -9.02 2.56
N ASN A 88 -2.59 -8.49 2.27
CA ASN A 88 -1.70 -8.94 1.18
C ASN A 88 -2.32 -8.86 -0.22
N GLU A 89 -3.30 -7.98 -0.40
CA GLU A 89 -4.01 -7.73 -1.66
C GLU A 89 -3.61 -6.40 -2.29
N CYS A 90 -3.74 -6.33 -3.61
CA CYS A 90 -3.48 -5.11 -4.38
C CYS A 90 -4.77 -4.34 -4.59
N TYR A 91 -4.69 -3.02 -4.47
CA TYR A 91 -5.79 -2.09 -4.68
C TYR A 91 -5.33 -0.93 -5.55
N ARG A 92 -6.31 -0.23 -6.14
CA ARG A 92 -6.08 0.98 -6.91
C ARG A 92 -7.16 2.01 -6.56
N PHE A 93 -6.75 3.09 -5.95
CA PHE A 93 -7.59 4.26 -5.73
C PHE A 93 -7.50 5.16 -6.96
N GLU A 94 -8.64 5.62 -7.43
CA GLU A 94 -8.75 6.58 -8.53
C GLU A 94 -9.64 7.73 -8.08
N ILE A 95 -9.15 8.96 -8.29
CA ILE A 95 -9.92 10.18 -8.09
C ILE A 95 -10.00 10.92 -9.42
N TYR A 96 -11.17 11.44 -9.71
CA TYR A 96 -11.47 12.09 -10.98
C TYR A 96 -11.91 13.51 -10.74
N ASP A 97 -11.51 14.37 -11.67
CA ASP A 97 -12.00 15.75 -11.82
C ASP A 97 -12.59 15.92 -13.22
N ALA A 98 -13.84 16.38 -13.32
CA ALA A 98 -14.58 16.43 -14.57
C ALA A 98 -14.12 17.58 -15.49
N VAL A 99 -13.55 18.64 -14.93
CA VAL A 99 -13.07 19.81 -15.67
C VAL A 99 -11.59 19.68 -16.02
N GLY A 100 -10.80 18.98 -15.18
CA GLY A 100 -9.40 18.68 -15.46
C GLY A 100 -8.43 19.70 -14.86
N ASP A 101 -8.82 20.37 -13.78
CA ASP A 101 -7.97 21.29 -13.00
C ASP A 101 -7.66 20.74 -11.60
N GLY A 102 -8.10 19.48 -11.32
CA GLY A 102 -7.90 18.80 -10.07
C GLY A 102 -8.69 19.42 -8.92
N ILE A 103 -8.35 19.04 -7.70
CA ILE A 103 -9.00 19.58 -6.50
C ILE A 103 -8.10 20.58 -5.76
N CYS A 104 -6.96 20.90 -6.31
CA CYS A 104 -5.97 21.89 -5.87
C CYS A 104 -5.22 22.46 -7.07
N CYS A 105 -4.76 23.71 -7.08
CA CYS A 105 -4.80 24.73 -6.04
C CYS A 105 -5.43 26.01 -6.58
N ASP A 106 -5.85 26.06 -7.86
CA ASP A 106 -6.36 27.26 -8.52
C ASP A 106 -7.76 27.66 -8.00
N TYR A 107 -8.58 26.66 -7.71
CA TYR A 107 -9.98 26.89 -7.30
C TYR A 107 -10.28 26.42 -5.87
N GLY A 108 -9.25 26.18 -5.08
CA GLY A 108 -9.39 25.78 -3.68
C GLY A 108 -8.18 25.04 -3.18
N THR A 109 -8.25 24.57 -1.94
CA THR A 109 -7.19 23.81 -1.28
C THR A 109 -7.68 22.40 -0.96
N GLY A 110 -8.29 21.74 -1.95
CA GLY A 110 -8.69 20.36 -1.86
C GLY A 110 -7.49 19.42 -1.75
N TYR A 111 -7.72 18.23 -1.26
CA TYR A 111 -6.75 17.16 -1.20
C TYR A 111 -7.44 15.82 -0.97
N PHE A 112 -6.76 14.74 -1.29
CA PHE A 112 -7.07 13.43 -0.75
C PHE A 112 -5.89 12.87 0.03
N ARG A 113 -6.19 11.99 1.00
CA ARG A 113 -5.21 11.25 1.79
C ARG A 113 -5.75 9.86 2.05
N LEU A 114 -4.97 8.86 1.70
CA LEU A 114 -5.21 7.50 2.18
C LEU A 114 -4.36 7.29 3.42
N LYS A 115 -5.01 6.89 4.50
CA LYS A 115 -4.41 6.75 5.82
C LYS A 115 -4.48 5.31 6.30
N ALA A 116 -3.45 4.88 7.00
CA ALA A 116 -3.41 3.67 7.81
C ALA A 116 -3.08 4.06 9.25
N ASN A 117 -3.85 3.60 10.23
CA ASN A 117 -3.68 4.00 11.65
C ASN A 117 -3.60 5.52 11.86
N GLY A 118 -4.36 6.30 11.08
CA GLY A 118 -4.34 7.77 11.15
C GLY A 118 -3.10 8.43 10.53
N VAL A 119 -2.14 7.68 10.02
CA VAL A 119 -0.94 8.18 9.34
C VAL A 119 -1.20 8.27 7.84
N ASN A 120 -0.86 9.40 7.21
CA ASN A 120 -0.96 9.56 5.76
C ASN A 120 0.06 8.65 5.07
N VAL A 121 -0.41 7.76 4.20
CA VAL A 121 0.43 6.88 3.37
C VAL A 121 0.51 7.42 1.95
N LEU A 122 -0.63 7.78 1.37
CA LEU A 122 -0.75 8.39 0.05
C LEU A 122 -1.48 9.73 0.16
N THR A 123 -1.12 10.69 -0.66
CA THR A 123 -1.73 12.03 -0.65
C THR A 123 -1.58 12.67 -2.01
N GLY A 124 -2.61 13.37 -2.44
CA GLY A 124 -2.62 14.13 -3.70
C GLY A 124 -3.67 15.24 -3.68
N GLY A 125 -3.84 15.89 -4.82
CA GLY A 125 -4.81 16.98 -5.00
C GLY A 125 -4.54 17.85 -6.24
N ALA A 126 -3.29 17.98 -6.66
CA ALA A 126 -2.90 18.66 -7.87
C ALA A 126 -2.72 17.62 -9.01
N PHE A 127 -3.73 17.44 -9.82
CA PHE A 127 -3.76 16.53 -10.97
C PHE A 127 -4.68 17.14 -12.06
N ASP A 128 -4.66 16.58 -13.23
CA ASP A 128 -5.58 16.99 -14.30
C ASP A 128 -6.97 16.30 -14.12
N ASN A 129 -7.37 15.45 -15.06
CA ASN A 129 -8.69 14.79 -15.00
C ASN A 129 -8.74 13.56 -14.10
N ILE A 130 -7.59 12.97 -13.76
CA ILE A 130 -7.51 11.75 -12.98
C ILE A 130 -6.17 11.65 -12.24
N ASP A 131 -6.22 11.16 -11.01
CA ASP A 131 -5.07 10.68 -10.28
C ASP A 131 -5.29 9.21 -9.91
N VAL A 132 -4.23 8.39 -10.00
CA VAL A 132 -4.29 6.93 -9.85
C VAL A 132 -3.21 6.47 -8.88
N GLU A 133 -3.63 5.97 -7.74
CA GLU A 133 -2.77 5.54 -6.66
C GLU A 133 -2.89 4.03 -6.42
N PRO A 134 -1.97 3.22 -6.98
CA PRO A 134 -1.91 1.80 -6.68
C PRO A 134 -1.25 1.58 -5.31
N PHE A 135 -1.79 0.67 -4.52
CA PHE A 135 -1.19 0.25 -3.26
C PHE A 135 -1.44 -1.22 -2.97
N LYS A 136 -0.66 -1.76 -2.06
CA LYS A 136 -0.82 -3.11 -1.54
C LYS A 136 -1.01 -3.04 -0.04
N THR A 137 -2.02 -3.71 0.48
CA THR A 137 -2.17 -3.93 1.91
C THR A 137 -1.15 -4.98 2.37
N SER A 138 -0.52 -4.76 3.49
CA SER A 138 0.34 -5.74 4.13
C SER A 138 0.39 -5.43 5.62
N ILE A 139 -0.38 -6.18 6.40
CA ILE A 139 -0.17 -6.16 7.84
C ILE A 139 1.24 -6.71 8.03
N ALA A 140 2.17 -5.84 8.43
CA ALA A 140 3.45 -6.33 8.89
C ALA A 140 3.16 -7.32 10.01
N ALA A 141 3.39 -8.62 9.76
CA ALA A 141 3.47 -9.54 10.86
C ALA A 141 4.48 -8.89 11.82
N ALA A 142 3.99 -8.42 12.96
CA ALA A 142 4.88 -8.00 14.02
C ALA A 142 5.70 -9.26 14.34
N VAL A 143 6.87 -9.36 13.73
CA VAL A 143 7.92 -10.15 14.32
C VAL A 143 8.17 -9.40 15.62
N GLU A 144 7.53 -9.85 16.69
CA GLU A 144 8.03 -9.53 18.01
C GLU A 144 9.51 -9.92 17.92
N GLU A 145 10.37 -8.90 17.85
CA GLU A 145 11.80 -9.14 18.06
C GLU A 145 11.85 -9.92 19.37
N ASN A 146 12.08 -11.22 19.23
CA ASN A 146 12.17 -12.07 20.37
C ASN A 146 13.30 -11.48 21.20
N VAL A 147 12.96 -10.93 22.36
CA VAL A 147 13.88 -10.41 23.39
C VAL A 147 14.91 -11.46 23.80
N LEU A 148 14.86 -12.65 23.19
CA LEU A 148 15.83 -13.73 23.28
C LEU A 148 17.24 -13.38 22.80
N GLU A 149 17.41 -12.40 21.87
CA GLU A 149 18.76 -12.08 21.37
C GLU A 149 19.68 -11.49 22.44
N SER A 150 19.14 -10.84 23.45
CA SER A 150 19.93 -10.31 24.55
C SER A 150 20.07 -11.28 25.73
N GLY A 151 19.24 -12.30 25.82
CA GLY A 151 19.19 -13.27 26.93
C GLY A 151 19.69 -14.68 26.57
N LEU A 152 20.03 -14.96 25.30
CA LEU A 152 20.54 -16.27 24.90
C LEU A 152 22.06 -16.25 24.74
N SER A 153 22.76 -17.08 25.47
CA SER A 153 24.17 -17.31 25.22
C SER A 153 24.47 -18.82 25.15
N ILE A 154 25.25 -19.19 24.13
CA ILE A 154 25.63 -20.57 23.83
C ILE A 154 27.16 -20.66 23.81
N PHE A 155 27.73 -21.46 24.71
CA PHE A 155 29.19 -21.59 24.79
C PHE A 155 29.61 -22.98 25.29
N PRO A 156 30.81 -23.47 24.91
CA PRO A 156 31.64 -22.93 23.83
C PRO A 156 31.05 -23.19 22.46
N ASN A 157 31.34 -22.30 21.50
CA ASN A 157 30.97 -22.49 20.09
C ASN A 157 32.21 -22.26 19.22
N PRO A 158 32.79 -23.29 18.56
CA PRO A 158 32.29 -24.66 18.47
C PRO A 158 32.51 -25.48 19.77
N THR A 159 31.70 -26.51 19.95
CA THR A 159 31.81 -27.44 21.09
C THR A 159 32.32 -28.80 20.65
N ASN A 160 33.09 -29.45 21.51
CA ASN A 160 33.56 -30.83 21.34
C ASN A 160 33.09 -31.74 22.50
N GLY A 161 32.02 -31.39 23.17
CA GLY A 161 31.44 -32.15 24.27
C GLY A 161 30.21 -31.48 24.86
N VAL A 162 30.38 -30.81 25.96
CA VAL A 162 29.27 -30.16 26.69
C VAL A 162 28.97 -28.76 26.08
N LEU A 163 27.72 -28.54 25.75
CA LEU A 163 27.20 -27.24 25.31
C LEU A 163 26.41 -26.62 26.46
N ASN A 164 26.76 -25.41 26.86
CA ASN A 164 26.00 -24.65 27.85
C ASN A 164 25.09 -23.69 27.12
N VAL A 165 23.81 -23.72 27.43
CA VAL A 165 22.79 -22.80 26.94
C VAL A 165 22.31 -21.97 28.13
N ASN A 166 22.57 -20.69 28.12
CA ASN A 166 22.10 -19.76 29.13
C ASN A 166 20.95 -18.92 28.57
N LEU A 167 19.83 -18.94 29.29
CA LEU A 167 18.62 -18.22 28.91
C LEU A 167 18.23 -17.28 30.04
N ASP A 168 18.25 -15.99 29.82
CA ASP A 168 17.72 -14.97 30.72
C ASP A 168 16.34 -14.53 30.21
N LEU A 169 15.30 -14.95 30.95
CA LEU A 169 13.92 -14.76 30.53
C LEU A 169 13.23 -13.77 31.47
N PRO A 170 12.52 -12.77 30.95
CA PRO A 170 11.86 -11.73 31.76
C PRO A 170 10.65 -12.23 32.54
N GLY A 171 10.29 -13.52 32.43
CA GLY A 171 9.18 -14.15 33.17
C GLY A 171 9.09 -15.65 32.97
N ALA A 172 8.13 -16.28 33.64
CA ALA A 172 7.88 -17.72 33.50
C ALA A 172 7.28 -18.02 32.11
N THR A 173 8.03 -18.71 31.27
CA THR A 173 7.61 -19.14 29.94
C THR A 173 8.04 -20.56 29.64
N LEU A 174 7.35 -21.20 28.70
CA LEU A 174 7.71 -22.54 28.24
C LEU A 174 8.77 -22.43 27.15
N VAL A 175 9.92 -23.05 27.35
CA VAL A 175 11.02 -23.07 26.37
C VAL A 175 11.18 -24.48 25.84
N ASN A 176 11.21 -24.63 24.53
CA ASN A 176 11.54 -25.86 23.81
C ASN A 176 12.94 -25.73 23.22
N ILE A 177 13.87 -26.60 23.62
CA ILE A 177 15.20 -26.68 23.03
C ILE A 177 15.30 -27.98 22.25
N SER A 178 15.60 -27.91 20.97
CA SER A 178 15.87 -29.10 20.14
C SER A 178 17.24 -28.96 19.48
N VAL A 179 17.99 -30.05 19.57
CA VAL A 179 19.28 -30.20 18.90
C VAL A 179 19.08 -31.16 17.73
N MET A 180 19.31 -30.66 16.54
CA MET A 180 19.20 -31.47 15.32
C MET A 180 20.59 -31.84 14.82
N ASN A 181 20.73 -33.10 14.38
CA ASN A 181 21.99 -33.68 13.90
C ASN A 181 22.00 -33.64 12.37
#